data_3128ea7c7a56ec1ba029320a7f86b6c6
#
_entry.id   3128ea7c7a56ec1ba029320a7f86b6c6
#
_cell.length_a   1.000
_cell.length_b   1.000
_cell.length_c   1.000
_cell.angle_alpha   90.00
_cell.angle_beta   90.00
_cell.angle_gamma   90.00
#
_symmetry.space_group_name_H-M   'P 1'
#
loop_
_entity.id
_entity.type
_entity.pdbx_description
1 polymer ?
#
loop_
_entity_poly.entity_id
_entity_poly.type
_entity_poly.pdbx_seq_one_letter_code
_entity_poly.pdbx_strand_id
1 'polypeptide(L)'
;MDDQNRTAIERYLQAAQDGDLSAMADAYHEDAVQEWPQSGERIVGRPNIMSVTANYPGLPKASVRRIVGSGDLWITEITLDYGGARYQAVSILEMRDGKIARETDYFAEPFDAPPWRAQWVERM
;
A
#
# COMPACT_ATOMS: atom_id res chain seq x y z
N MET A 1 17.86 9.40 2.98
CA MET A 1 17.66 9.99 4.29
C MET A 1 16.23 9.69 4.74
N ASP A 2 16.06 9.41 6.02
CA ASP A 2 14.75 8.98 6.56
C ASP A 2 13.65 10.00 6.29
N ASP A 3 13.88 11.28 6.57
CA ASP A 3 12.87 12.32 6.38
C ASP A 3 12.45 12.47 4.92
N GLN A 4 13.40 12.36 4.00
CA GLN A 4 13.13 12.45 2.57
C GLN A 4 12.25 11.30 2.11
N ASN A 5 12.58 10.08 2.51
CA ASN A 5 11.80 8.90 2.13
C ASN A 5 10.41 8.92 2.77
N ARG A 6 10.32 9.29 4.04
CA ARG A 6 9.04 9.43 4.72
C ARG A 6 8.14 10.45 4.00
N THR A 7 8.69 11.60 3.67
CA THR A 7 7.94 12.64 2.94
C THR A 7 7.47 12.15 1.58
N ALA A 8 8.33 11.44 0.84
CA ALA A 8 7.96 10.87 -0.45
C ALA A 8 6.81 9.88 -0.33
N ILE A 9 6.84 9.02 0.69
CA ILE A 9 5.79 8.05 0.96
C ILE A 9 4.48 8.74 1.35
N GLU A 10 4.55 9.76 2.19
CA GLU A 10 3.37 10.53 2.59
C GLU A 10 2.71 11.21 1.39
N ARG A 11 3.51 11.76 0.48
CA ARG A 11 3.01 12.37 -0.77
C ARG A 11 2.34 11.33 -1.66
N TYR A 12 2.95 10.15 -1.78
CA TYR A 12 2.38 9.06 -2.57
C TYR A 12 1.02 8.62 -2.01
N LEU A 13 0.92 8.45 -0.70
CA LEU A 13 -0.33 8.04 -0.06
C LEU A 13 -1.41 9.11 -0.18
N GLN A 14 -1.03 10.40 -0.09
CA GLN A 14 -1.97 11.49 -0.31
C GLN A 14 -2.47 11.51 -1.75
N ALA A 15 -1.56 11.30 -2.73
CA ALA A 15 -1.93 11.21 -4.14
C ALA A 15 -2.91 10.04 -4.38
N ALA A 16 -2.69 8.91 -3.73
CA ALA A 16 -3.59 7.76 -3.81
C ALA A 16 -4.99 8.09 -3.27
N GLN A 17 -5.06 8.81 -2.14
CA GLN A 17 -6.33 9.26 -1.58
C GLN A 17 -7.05 10.25 -2.49
N ASP A 18 -6.30 11.11 -3.16
CA ASP A 18 -6.84 12.14 -4.05
C ASP A 18 -7.18 11.60 -5.45
N GLY A 19 -6.78 10.37 -5.77
CA GLY A 19 -6.94 9.82 -7.11
C GLY A 19 -6.04 10.48 -8.15
N ASP A 20 -4.93 11.07 -7.72
CA ASP A 20 -3.98 11.78 -8.59
C ASP A 20 -2.96 10.79 -9.15
N LEU A 21 -3.29 10.20 -10.30
CA LEU A 21 -2.46 9.17 -10.93
C LEU A 21 -1.07 9.69 -11.33
N SER A 22 -0.99 10.94 -11.78
CA SER A 22 0.29 11.54 -12.17
C SER A 22 1.23 11.66 -10.97
N ALA A 23 0.73 12.14 -9.85
CA ALA A 23 1.52 12.26 -8.63
C ALA A 23 1.90 10.88 -8.06
N MET A 24 1.00 9.89 -8.18
CA MET A 24 1.34 8.51 -7.80
C MET A 24 2.48 7.96 -8.65
N ALA A 25 2.45 8.20 -9.96
CA ALA A 25 3.50 7.75 -10.87
C ALA A 25 4.87 8.33 -10.50
N ASP A 26 4.91 9.58 -10.07
CA ASP A 26 6.15 10.25 -9.69
C ASP A 26 6.85 9.59 -8.49
N ALA A 27 6.13 8.82 -7.69
CA ALA A 27 6.69 8.13 -6.53
C ALA A 27 7.53 6.90 -6.90
N TYR A 28 7.38 6.39 -8.12
CA TYR A 28 8.04 5.16 -8.56
C TYR A 28 9.21 5.43 -9.48
N HIS A 29 10.25 4.60 -9.37
CA HIS A 29 11.24 4.49 -10.43
C HIS A 29 10.60 3.91 -11.69
N GLU A 30 11.14 4.24 -12.85
CA GLU A 30 10.65 3.72 -14.12
C GLU A 30 10.73 2.19 -14.19
N ASP A 31 11.76 1.61 -13.58
CA ASP A 31 11.99 0.17 -13.52
C ASP A 31 11.44 -0.47 -12.22
N ALA A 32 10.59 0.22 -11.48
CA ALA A 32 10.02 -0.31 -10.23
C ALA A 32 9.28 -1.63 -10.47
N VAL A 33 9.29 -2.47 -9.44
CA VAL A 33 8.58 -3.75 -9.46
C VAL A 33 7.63 -3.78 -8.27
N GLN A 34 6.39 -4.18 -8.53
CA GLN A 34 5.39 -4.39 -7.48
C GLN A 34 5.06 -5.89 -7.43
N GLU A 35 5.12 -6.46 -6.24
CA GLU A 35 4.85 -7.88 -6.04
C GLU A 35 3.63 -8.09 -5.18
N TRP A 36 2.78 -9.04 -5.58
CA TRP A 36 1.59 -9.46 -4.85
C TRP A 36 1.71 -10.95 -4.50
N PRO A 37 2.36 -11.30 -3.39
CA PRO A 37 2.63 -12.71 -3.06
C PRO A 37 1.37 -13.57 -2.91
N GLN A 38 0.26 -12.98 -2.45
CA GLN A 38 -0.98 -13.73 -2.25
C GLN A 38 -1.55 -14.31 -3.54
N SER A 39 -1.43 -13.59 -4.66
CA SER A 39 -1.86 -14.07 -5.97
C SER A 39 -0.73 -14.68 -6.78
N GLY A 40 0.53 -14.48 -6.32
CA GLY A 40 1.71 -14.94 -7.04
C GLY A 40 2.05 -14.08 -8.26
N GLU A 41 1.58 -12.84 -8.29
CA GLU A 41 1.78 -11.95 -9.42
C GLU A 41 2.88 -10.93 -9.15
N ARG A 42 3.51 -10.48 -10.23
CA ARG A 42 4.49 -9.39 -10.21
C ARG A 42 4.17 -8.44 -11.34
N ILE A 43 4.17 -7.15 -11.02
CA ILE A 43 3.98 -6.08 -12.00
C ILE A 43 5.34 -5.44 -12.25
N VAL A 44 5.82 -5.48 -13.48
CA VAL A 44 7.16 -5.00 -13.83
C VAL A 44 7.07 -3.67 -14.56
N GLY A 45 7.71 -2.66 -13.99
CA GLY A 45 7.83 -1.33 -14.57
C GLY A 45 6.70 -0.38 -14.20
N ARG A 46 7.06 0.88 -14.03
CA ARG A 46 6.10 1.94 -13.68
C ARG A 46 4.91 2.01 -14.63
N PRO A 47 5.07 1.90 -15.96
CA PRO A 47 3.93 1.96 -16.86
C PRO A 47 2.88 0.89 -16.57
N ASN A 48 3.31 -0.34 -16.28
CA ASN A 48 2.39 -1.43 -15.96
C ASN A 48 1.75 -1.23 -14.57
N ILE A 49 2.52 -0.76 -13.59
CA ILE A 49 1.98 -0.45 -12.26
C ILE A 49 0.86 0.57 -12.37
N MET A 50 1.08 1.64 -13.14
CA MET A 50 0.08 2.69 -13.32
C MET A 50 -1.11 2.23 -14.15
N SER A 51 -0.89 1.34 -15.12
CA SER A 51 -2.00 0.75 -15.89
C SER A 51 -2.91 -0.10 -15.00
N VAL A 52 -2.35 -0.90 -14.11
CA VAL A 52 -3.15 -1.68 -13.15
C VAL A 52 -3.94 -0.74 -12.24
N THR A 53 -3.30 0.30 -11.71
CA THR A 53 -3.96 1.27 -10.84
C THR A 53 -5.09 1.98 -11.56
N ALA A 54 -4.86 2.44 -12.79
CA ALA A 54 -5.85 3.18 -13.57
C ALA A 54 -7.05 2.32 -13.97
N ASN A 55 -6.86 1.01 -14.13
CA ASN A 55 -7.91 0.07 -14.51
C ASN A 55 -8.51 -0.69 -13.34
N TYR A 56 -8.12 -0.37 -12.11
CA TYR A 56 -8.64 -1.04 -10.93
C TYR A 56 -10.14 -0.75 -10.78
N PRO A 57 -10.99 -1.79 -10.74
CA PRO A 57 -12.43 -1.58 -10.63
C PRO A 57 -12.82 -1.10 -9.23
N GLY A 58 -13.30 0.14 -9.13
CA GLY A 58 -13.80 0.69 -7.86
C GLY A 58 -12.72 0.85 -6.80
N LEU A 59 -11.85 1.84 -6.97
CA LEU A 59 -10.83 2.14 -5.98
C LEU A 59 -11.44 2.38 -4.60
N PRO A 60 -10.90 1.76 -3.54
CA PRO A 60 -11.38 1.96 -2.18
C PRO A 60 -10.93 3.30 -1.61
N LYS A 61 -11.57 3.73 -0.54
CA LYS A 61 -11.05 4.80 0.30
C LYS A 61 -9.93 4.24 1.17
N ALA A 62 -8.77 4.89 1.12
CA ALA A 62 -7.63 4.48 1.90
C ALA A 62 -7.47 5.37 3.13
N SER A 63 -7.26 4.77 4.29
CA SER A 63 -6.90 5.47 5.53
C SER A 63 -5.56 4.94 6.00
N VAL A 64 -4.59 5.82 6.16
CA VAL A 64 -3.26 5.44 6.64
C VAL A 64 -3.33 5.17 8.13
N ARG A 65 -2.96 3.96 8.53
CA ARG A 65 -2.88 3.58 9.92
C ARG A 65 -1.52 3.95 10.52
N ARG A 66 -0.44 3.63 9.82
CA ARG A 66 0.90 4.05 10.22
C ARG A 66 1.91 3.88 9.09
N ILE A 67 3.00 4.63 9.21
CA ILE A 67 4.16 4.54 8.33
C ILE A 67 5.35 4.34 9.25
N VAL A 68 6.08 3.25 9.08
CA VAL A 68 7.27 2.94 9.91
C VAL A 68 8.42 2.52 9.01
N GLY A 69 9.63 2.85 9.42
CA GLY A 69 10.82 2.45 8.69
C GLY A 69 12.01 3.33 8.99
N SER A 70 13.12 3.03 8.33
CA SER A 70 14.33 3.84 8.35
C SER A 70 15.17 3.50 7.14
N GLY A 71 16.03 4.43 6.74
CA GLY A 71 16.85 4.25 5.54
C GLY A 71 15.98 4.03 4.31
N ASP A 72 16.22 2.93 3.61
CA ASP A 72 15.55 2.61 2.36
C ASP A 72 14.45 1.55 2.50
N LEU A 73 14.14 1.12 3.73
CA LEU A 73 13.09 0.12 3.97
C LEU A 73 11.97 0.72 4.80
N TRP A 74 10.77 0.73 4.24
CA TRP A 74 9.58 1.33 4.87
C TRP A 74 8.40 0.38 4.78
N ILE A 75 7.51 0.49 5.76
CA ILE A 75 6.27 -0.28 5.82
C ILE A 75 5.13 0.70 6.00
N THR A 76 4.09 0.54 5.19
CA THR A 76 2.84 1.27 5.35
C THR A 76 1.73 0.30 5.73
N GLU A 77 0.92 0.70 6.69
CA GLU A 77 -0.26 -0.04 7.11
C GLU A 77 -1.48 0.80 6.81
N ILE A 78 -2.40 0.27 6.00
CA ILE A 78 -3.51 1.03 5.42
C ILE A 78 -4.80 0.24 5.58
N THR A 79 -5.88 0.92 5.93
CA THR A 79 -7.22 0.36 5.87
C THR A 79 -7.86 0.77 4.55
N LEU A 80 -8.33 -0.21 3.79
CA LEU A 80 -9.02 0.01 2.51
C LEU A 80 -10.51 -0.22 2.72
N ASP A 81 -11.31 0.82 2.47
CA ASP A 81 -12.77 0.77 2.62
C ASP A 81 -13.43 0.70 1.25
N TYR A 82 -14.09 -0.43 0.98
CA TYR A 82 -14.81 -0.70 -0.26
C TYR A 82 -16.32 -0.46 -0.14
N GLY A 83 -16.75 0.33 0.84
CA GLY A 83 -18.17 0.63 1.02
C GLY A 83 -18.93 -0.41 1.83
N GLY A 84 -18.27 -1.10 2.75
CA GLY A 84 -18.87 -2.13 3.60
C GLY A 84 -17.86 -3.16 4.03
N ALA A 85 -16.94 -3.54 3.14
CA ALA A 85 -15.84 -4.43 3.47
C ALA A 85 -14.57 -3.61 3.71
N ARG A 86 -13.90 -3.84 4.84
CA ARG A 86 -12.66 -3.18 5.18
C ARG A 86 -11.51 -4.18 5.13
N TYR A 87 -10.61 -3.96 4.18
CA TYR A 87 -9.40 -4.76 4.06
C TYR A 87 -8.28 -4.06 4.79
N GLN A 88 -7.37 -4.83 5.38
CA GLN A 88 -6.15 -4.31 5.95
C GLN A 88 -5.01 -4.61 4.98
N ALA A 89 -4.31 -3.58 4.55
CA ALA A 89 -3.22 -3.72 3.60
C ALA A 89 -1.90 -3.35 4.24
N VAL A 90 -0.87 -4.12 3.91
CA VAL A 90 0.50 -3.84 4.32
C VAL A 90 1.35 -3.79 3.07
N SER A 91 2.06 -2.68 2.88
CA SER A 91 3.01 -2.53 1.79
C SER A 91 4.41 -2.39 2.35
N ILE A 92 5.33 -3.18 1.83
CA ILE A 92 6.75 -3.10 2.14
C ILE A 92 7.41 -2.37 0.98
N LEU A 93 8.00 -1.21 1.26
CA LEU A 93 8.56 -0.32 0.25
C LEU A 93 10.08 -0.31 0.37
N GLU A 94 10.75 -0.68 -0.71
CA GLU A 94 12.20 -0.55 -0.82
C GLU A 94 12.48 0.67 -1.68
N MET A 95 13.12 1.67 -1.07
CA MET A 95 13.38 2.96 -1.69
C MET A 95 14.77 2.99 -2.31
N ARG A 96 14.92 3.79 -3.37
CA ARG A 96 16.21 4.10 -3.98
C ARG A 96 16.13 5.53 -4.49
N ASP A 97 17.06 6.37 -4.08
CA ASP A 97 17.14 7.77 -4.51
C ASP A 97 15.80 8.52 -4.31
N GLY A 98 15.14 8.28 -3.20
CA GLY A 98 13.91 8.97 -2.82
C GLY A 98 12.64 8.49 -3.55
N LYS A 99 12.72 7.38 -4.29
CA LYS A 99 11.58 6.81 -5.00
C LYS A 99 11.46 5.32 -4.71
N ILE A 100 10.28 4.77 -4.94
CA ILE A 100 10.01 3.35 -4.73
C ILE A 100 10.66 2.55 -5.85
N ALA A 101 11.57 1.65 -5.48
CA ALA A 101 12.21 0.73 -6.40
C ALA A 101 11.50 -0.63 -6.42
N ARG A 102 11.01 -1.07 -5.26
CA ARG A 102 10.26 -2.32 -5.12
C ARG A 102 9.18 -2.13 -4.06
N GLU A 103 8.02 -2.67 -4.35
CA GLU A 103 6.88 -2.67 -3.43
C GLU A 103 6.33 -4.09 -3.32
N THR A 104 6.11 -4.55 -2.09
CA THR A 104 5.46 -5.84 -1.84
C THR A 104 4.18 -5.58 -1.08
N ASP A 105 3.05 -5.99 -1.63
CA ASP A 105 1.74 -5.71 -1.05
C ASP A 105 1.04 -6.97 -0.57
N TYR A 106 0.44 -6.88 0.60
CA TYR A 106 -0.45 -7.89 1.18
C TYR A 106 -1.80 -7.26 1.47
N PHE A 107 -2.87 -7.95 1.11
CA PHE A 107 -4.24 -7.48 1.30
C PHE A 107 -4.97 -8.50 2.16
N ALA A 108 -5.26 -8.13 3.39
CA ALA A 108 -5.94 -9.01 4.33
C ALA A 108 -7.46 -8.77 4.27
N GLU A 109 -8.20 -9.80 3.85
CA GLU A 109 -9.64 -9.78 3.83
C GLU A 109 -10.19 -9.84 5.25
N PRO A 110 -11.25 -9.08 5.58
CA PRO A 110 -11.86 -9.16 6.91
C PRO A 110 -12.51 -10.52 7.14
N PHE A 111 -12.53 -10.96 8.37
CA PHE A 111 -13.24 -12.19 8.78
C PHE A 111 -13.87 -11.99 10.15
N ASP A 112 -14.92 -12.78 10.42
CA ASP A 112 -15.62 -12.72 11.69
C ASP A 112 -14.77 -13.32 12.81
N ALA A 113 -14.80 -12.66 13.98
CA ALA A 113 -14.11 -13.19 15.15
C ALA A 113 -14.78 -14.48 15.61
N PRO A 114 -14.05 -15.62 15.64
CA PRO A 114 -14.65 -16.88 16.06
C PRO A 114 -14.98 -16.90 17.55
N PRO A 115 -16.09 -17.54 17.97
CA PRO A 115 -16.56 -17.52 19.37
C PRO A 115 -15.60 -18.16 20.37
N TRP A 116 -14.75 -19.12 19.94
CA TRP A 116 -13.94 -19.91 20.87
C TRP A 116 -12.95 -19.07 21.69
N ARG A 117 -12.58 -17.89 21.21
CA ARG A 117 -11.61 -17.02 21.90
C ARG A 117 -12.25 -15.78 22.55
N ALA A 118 -13.57 -15.67 22.50
CA ALA A 118 -14.30 -14.45 22.92
C ALA A 118 -13.97 -14.01 24.35
N GLN A 119 -13.74 -14.95 25.27
CA GLN A 119 -13.47 -14.60 26.68
C GLN A 119 -12.09 -13.99 26.91
N TRP A 120 -11.19 -14.07 25.94
CA TRP A 120 -9.82 -13.55 26.09
C TRP A 120 -9.51 -12.36 25.17
N VAL A 121 -10.46 -11.92 24.37
CA VAL A 121 -10.27 -10.81 23.43
C VAL A 121 -11.35 -9.77 23.66
N GLU A 122 -11.06 -8.55 23.18
CA GLU A 122 -12.05 -7.48 23.17
C GLU A 122 -12.10 -6.84 21.78
N ARG A 123 -13.22 -6.20 21.47
CA ARG A 123 -13.36 -5.50 20.19
C ARG A 123 -12.52 -4.23 20.17
N MET A 124 -11.90 -4.01 19.02
CA MET A 124 -11.17 -2.77 18.76
C MET A 124 -12.12 -1.62 18.49
#